data_5d41e8da1f9e532c395c68ca30d9928d
#
_entry.id   5d41e8da1f9e532c395c68ca30d9928d
#
_cell.length_a   1.000
_cell.length_b   1.000
_cell.length_c   1.000
_cell.angle_alpha   90.00
_cell.angle_beta   90.00
_cell.angle_gamma   90.00
#
_symmetry.space_group_name_H-M   'P 1'
#
loop_
_entity.id
_entity.type
_entity.pdbx_description
1 polymer ?
#
loop_
_entity_poly.entity_id
_entity_poly.type
_entity_poly.pdbx_seq_one_letter_code
_entity_poly.pdbx_strand_id
1 'polypeptide(L)'
;HISLVLSVNGRQVLVHANAEELAKEAEQNLDVFVVADHETIKTAVKNLVENAINYSPEHTTVAVGIGIESGKVAIRVVDQGIGIPAASLSRIFERFYRVDPARSRETGGTGLGLAITKHCVEDCGGTISVWSREGEGSTFTITMPQASGAAEPDHPADSANDNTREKKQSGHSTTTENEENH
;
A
#
# COMPACT_ATOMS: atom_id res chain seq x y z
N HIS A 1 -19.05 -14.18 -10.32
CA HIS A 1 -18.17 -13.09 -10.76
C HIS A 1 -18.44 -11.86 -9.90
N ILE A 2 -17.41 -11.32 -9.27
CA ILE A 2 -17.46 -10.12 -8.44
C ILE A 2 -16.67 -9.03 -9.16
N SER A 3 -17.22 -7.83 -9.27
CA SER A 3 -16.51 -6.69 -9.83
C SER A 3 -15.73 -5.96 -8.75
N LEU A 4 -14.46 -5.66 -9.01
CA LEU A 4 -13.62 -4.81 -8.15
C LEU A 4 -13.56 -3.40 -8.73
N VAL A 5 -13.79 -2.41 -7.90
CA VAL A 5 -13.79 -1.00 -8.30
C VAL A 5 -12.83 -0.24 -7.42
N LEU A 6 -11.88 0.48 -8.03
CA LEU A 6 -11.02 1.44 -7.34
C LEU A 6 -11.56 2.86 -7.53
N SER A 7 -11.68 3.60 -6.44
CA SER A 7 -12.00 5.02 -6.48
C SER A 7 -10.97 5.84 -5.71
N VAL A 8 -10.63 7.01 -6.26
CA VAL A 8 -9.72 7.97 -5.62
C VAL A 8 -10.46 9.30 -5.47
N ASN A 9 -10.49 9.84 -4.25
CA ASN A 9 -11.21 11.07 -3.92
C ASN A 9 -12.67 11.07 -4.43
N GLY A 10 -13.34 9.90 -4.34
CA GLY A 10 -14.71 9.72 -4.77
C GLY A 10 -14.92 9.53 -6.28
N ARG A 11 -13.86 9.57 -7.09
CA ARG A 11 -13.93 9.27 -8.53
C ARG A 11 -13.55 7.81 -8.78
N GLN A 12 -14.39 7.09 -9.52
CA GLN A 12 -14.03 5.76 -10.00
C GLN A 12 -12.90 5.87 -11.02
N VAL A 13 -11.79 5.15 -10.75
CA VAL A 13 -10.58 5.18 -11.59
C VAL A 13 -10.49 3.91 -12.42
N LEU A 14 -10.86 2.78 -11.84
CA LEU A 14 -10.62 1.46 -12.44
C LEU A 14 -11.64 0.40 -12.00
N VAL A 15 -11.88 -0.57 -12.88
CA VAL A 15 -12.67 -1.79 -12.58
C VAL A 15 -11.83 -2.99 -12.94
N HIS A 16 -11.56 -3.86 -11.97
CA HIS A 16 -10.71 -5.03 -12.13
C HIS A 16 -11.41 -6.34 -11.81
N ALA A 17 -10.88 -7.42 -12.40
CA ALA A 17 -11.38 -8.77 -12.16
C ALA A 17 -10.77 -9.42 -10.91
N ASN A 18 -9.62 -8.94 -10.42
CA ASN A 18 -8.93 -9.51 -9.26
C ASN A 18 -8.17 -8.47 -8.43
N ALA A 19 -7.82 -8.86 -7.19
CA ALA A 19 -7.19 -8.00 -6.20
C ALA A 19 -5.73 -7.62 -6.55
N GLU A 20 -5.00 -8.48 -7.27
CA GLU A 20 -3.61 -8.22 -7.64
C GLU A 20 -3.49 -7.13 -8.72
N GLU A 21 -4.38 -7.16 -9.70
CA GLU A 21 -4.47 -6.10 -10.72
C GLU A 21 -4.85 -4.78 -10.08
N LEU A 22 -5.83 -4.80 -9.16
CA LEU A 22 -6.25 -3.60 -8.43
C LEU A 22 -5.09 -2.98 -7.63
N ALA A 23 -4.27 -3.81 -6.99
CA ALA A 23 -3.12 -3.33 -6.20
C ALA A 23 -2.06 -2.66 -7.08
N LYS A 24 -1.70 -3.28 -8.22
CA LYS A 24 -0.72 -2.73 -9.17
C LYS A 24 -1.14 -1.37 -9.72
N GLU A 25 -2.41 -1.21 -10.03
CA GLU A 25 -2.93 0.04 -10.56
C GLU A 25 -3.03 1.13 -9.49
N ALA A 26 -3.32 0.76 -8.25
CA ALA A 26 -3.31 1.68 -7.13
C ALA A 26 -1.91 2.27 -6.91
N GLU A 27 -0.85 1.47 -7.03
CA GLU A 27 0.54 1.93 -6.92
C GLU A 27 0.92 2.98 -7.98
N GLN A 28 0.32 2.92 -9.16
CA GLN A 28 0.69 3.80 -10.29
C GLN A 28 -0.09 5.11 -10.36
N ASN A 29 -1.23 5.20 -9.70
CA ASN A 29 -2.20 6.28 -9.91
C ASN A 29 -2.53 7.13 -8.68
N LEU A 30 -1.80 6.97 -7.57
CA LEU A 30 -2.12 7.64 -6.31
C LEU A 30 -1.05 8.64 -5.90
N ASP A 31 -1.40 9.93 -5.91
CA ASP A 31 -0.60 11.04 -5.32
C ASP A 31 -0.88 11.20 -3.81
N VAL A 32 -1.06 10.09 -3.10
CA VAL A 32 -1.34 10.09 -1.66
C VAL A 32 -0.24 9.32 -0.95
N PHE A 33 0.51 10.01 -0.10
CA PHE A 33 1.67 9.44 0.57
C PHE A 33 1.40 9.20 2.05
N VAL A 34 1.81 8.04 2.52
CA VAL A 34 1.87 7.67 3.94
C VAL A 34 3.26 7.13 4.25
N VAL A 35 3.73 7.33 5.47
CA VAL A 35 4.96 6.68 5.94
C VAL A 35 4.59 5.32 6.51
N ALA A 36 4.87 4.28 5.76
CA ALA A 36 4.55 2.91 6.17
C ALA A 36 5.44 1.91 5.41
N ASP A 37 5.60 0.72 5.98
CA ASP A 37 6.18 -0.39 5.23
C ASP A 37 5.20 -0.85 4.15
N HIS A 38 5.65 -0.83 2.90
CA HIS A 38 4.84 -1.14 1.71
C HIS A 38 4.20 -2.54 1.77
N GLU A 39 4.99 -3.57 2.10
CA GLU A 39 4.49 -4.95 2.17
C GLU A 39 3.49 -5.16 3.31
N THR A 40 3.68 -4.42 4.40
CA THR A 40 2.77 -4.46 5.56
C THR A 40 1.40 -3.89 5.19
N ILE A 41 1.35 -2.71 4.56
CA ILE A 41 0.07 -2.10 4.14
C ILE A 41 -0.58 -2.88 3.00
N LYS A 42 0.19 -3.34 2.03
CA LYS A 42 -0.29 -4.22 0.95
C LYS A 42 -0.95 -5.47 1.50
N THR A 43 -0.34 -6.12 2.50
CA THR A 43 -0.91 -7.29 3.19
C THR A 43 -2.24 -6.95 3.87
N ALA A 44 -2.30 -5.81 4.57
CA ALA A 44 -3.51 -5.35 5.23
C ALA A 44 -4.67 -5.13 4.23
N VAL A 45 -4.43 -4.39 3.15
CA VAL A 45 -5.44 -4.12 2.11
C VAL A 45 -5.85 -5.40 1.39
N LYS A 46 -4.89 -6.27 1.04
CA LYS A 46 -5.16 -7.56 0.41
C LYS A 46 -6.11 -8.42 1.27
N ASN A 47 -5.83 -8.55 2.56
CA ASN A 47 -6.69 -9.32 3.47
C ASN A 47 -8.12 -8.77 3.52
N LEU A 48 -8.31 -7.44 3.50
CA LEU A 48 -9.64 -6.84 3.49
C LEU A 48 -10.38 -7.11 2.19
N VAL A 49 -9.69 -6.99 1.05
CA VAL A 49 -10.28 -7.27 -0.27
C VAL A 49 -10.63 -8.74 -0.42
N GLU A 50 -9.76 -9.65 0.00
CA GLU A 50 -10.04 -11.09 0.00
C GLU A 50 -11.24 -11.45 0.90
N ASN A 51 -11.35 -10.85 2.07
CA ASN A 51 -12.53 -11.03 2.93
C ASN A 51 -13.79 -10.50 2.23
N ALA A 52 -13.75 -9.29 1.66
CA ALA A 52 -14.86 -8.72 0.94
C ALA A 52 -15.35 -9.64 -0.20
N ILE A 53 -14.43 -10.22 -0.98
CA ILE A 53 -14.73 -11.17 -2.05
C ILE A 53 -15.35 -12.46 -1.49
N ASN A 54 -14.73 -13.04 -0.46
CA ASN A 54 -15.13 -14.34 0.09
C ASN A 54 -16.51 -14.33 0.77
N TYR A 55 -16.92 -13.16 1.29
CA TYR A 55 -18.20 -13.03 1.99
C TYR A 55 -19.29 -12.31 1.17
N SER A 56 -19.00 -11.95 -0.07
CA SER A 56 -19.97 -11.35 -0.98
C SER A 56 -20.60 -12.40 -1.92
N PRO A 57 -21.90 -12.29 -2.22
CA PRO A 57 -22.54 -13.08 -3.26
C PRO A 57 -21.93 -12.83 -4.64
N GLU A 58 -22.15 -13.76 -5.56
CA GLU A 58 -21.84 -13.54 -6.96
C GLU A 58 -22.63 -12.35 -7.53
N HIS A 59 -22.08 -11.72 -8.55
CA HIS A 59 -22.67 -10.56 -9.23
C HIS A 59 -22.81 -9.29 -8.36
N THR A 60 -22.01 -9.19 -7.30
CA THR A 60 -21.91 -7.98 -6.48
C THR A 60 -20.63 -7.20 -6.78
N THR A 61 -20.48 -6.04 -6.14
CA THR A 61 -19.31 -5.18 -6.29
C THR A 61 -18.58 -5.05 -4.97
N VAL A 62 -17.25 -5.21 -5.03
CA VAL A 62 -16.33 -4.81 -3.95
C VAL A 62 -15.62 -3.53 -4.40
N ALA A 63 -15.75 -2.47 -3.63
CA ALA A 63 -15.14 -1.19 -3.93
C ALA A 63 -13.99 -0.89 -2.97
N VAL A 64 -12.85 -0.41 -3.52
CA VAL A 64 -11.74 0.14 -2.75
C VAL A 64 -11.70 1.64 -2.99
N GLY A 65 -11.85 2.42 -1.95
CA GLY A 65 -11.78 3.88 -1.99
C GLY A 65 -10.57 4.39 -1.24
N ILE A 66 -9.86 5.36 -1.82
CA ILE A 66 -8.75 6.04 -1.18
C ILE A 66 -9.00 7.55 -1.24
N GLY A 67 -8.76 8.24 -0.13
CA GLY A 67 -8.96 9.69 -0.06
C GLY A 67 -8.32 10.29 1.18
N ILE A 68 -8.33 11.63 1.24
CA ILE A 68 -7.84 12.39 2.38
C ILE A 68 -9.05 12.91 3.17
N GLU A 69 -9.08 12.60 4.46
CA GLU A 69 -10.12 13.03 5.38
C GLU A 69 -9.48 13.59 6.64
N SER A 70 -9.78 14.85 6.95
CA SER A 70 -9.25 15.54 8.15
C SER A 70 -7.71 15.43 8.29
N GLY A 71 -6.97 15.54 7.17
CA GLY A 71 -5.51 15.46 7.16
C GLY A 71 -4.95 14.04 7.37
N LYS A 72 -5.77 13.02 7.18
CA LYS A 72 -5.38 11.62 7.22
C LYS A 72 -5.77 10.93 5.92
N VAL A 73 -4.99 9.94 5.54
CA VAL A 73 -5.33 9.06 4.43
C VAL A 73 -6.31 8.01 4.93
N ALA A 74 -7.45 7.89 4.25
CA ALA A 74 -8.44 6.86 4.51
C ALA A 74 -8.50 5.88 3.33
N ILE A 75 -8.32 4.59 3.62
CA ILE A 75 -8.51 3.50 2.66
C ILE A 75 -9.76 2.74 3.10
N ARG A 76 -10.75 2.67 2.22
CA ARG A 76 -12.01 1.98 2.47
C ARG A 76 -12.16 0.78 1.56
N VAL A 77 -12.52 -0.35 2.14
CA VAL A 77 -12.98 -1.53 1.40
C VAL A 77 -14.45 -1.73 1.73
N VAL A 78 -15.29 -1.64 0.71
CA VAL A 78 -16.75 -1.73 0.82
C VAL A 78 -17.23 -2.98 0.09
N ASP A 79 -17.99 -3.81 0.76
CA ASP A 79 -18.60 -5.00 0.18
C ASP A 79 -20.14 -4.97 0.28
N GLN A 80 -20.78 -5.76 -0.55
CA GLN A 80 -22.22 -6.03 -0.54
C GLN A 80 -22.50 -7.46 -0.04
N GLY A 81 -21.70 -7.89 0.93
CA GLY A 81 -21.74 -9.25 1.47
C GLY A 81 -22.85 -9.46 2.49
N ILE A 82 -22.72 -10.57 3.19
CA ILE A 82 -23.69 -10.98 4.21
C ILE A 82 -23.73 -10.05 5.42
N GLY A 83 -22.74 -9.16 5.56
CA GLY A 83 -22.56 -8.32 6.75
C GLY A 83 -22.11 -9.12 7.99
N ILE A 84 -21.96 -8.39 9.09
CA ILE A 84 -21.44 -8.90 10.37
C ILE A 84 -22.46 -8.59 11.46
N PRO A 85 -22.87 -9.58 12.26
CA PRO A 85 -23.75 -9.36 13.41
C PRO A 85 -23.16 -8.36 14.40
N ALA A 86 -23.99 -7.47 14.91
CA ALA A 86 -23.54 -6.43 15.86
C ALA A 86 -22.78 -7.00 17.07
N ALA A 87 -23.23 -8.16 17.58
CA ALA A 87 -22.56 -8.85 18.69
C ALA A 87 -21.14 -9.34 18.38
N SER A 88 -20.79 -9.45 17.10
CA SER A 88 -19.49 -9.93 16.62
C SER A 88 -18.51 -8.79 16.31
N LEU A 89 -19.00 -7.55 16.09
CA LEU A 89 -18.17 -6.42 15.62
C LEU A 89 -16.98 -6.12 16.54
N SER A 90 -17.14 -6.25 17.86
CA SER A 90 -16.04 -6.04 18.79
C SER A 90 -14.98 -7.13 18.79
N ARG A 91 -15.31 -8.30 18.24
CA ARG A 91 -14.50 -9.51 18.31
C ARG A 91 -13.83 -9.91 16.99
N ILE A 92 -14.26 -9.37 15.86
CA ILE A 92 -13.77 -9.78 14.54
C ILE A 92 -12.26 -9.59 14.34
N PHE A 93 -11.62 -8.74 15.15
CA PHE A 93 -10.17 -8.54 15.15
C PHE A 93 -9.40 -9.44 16.14
N GLU A 94 -10.12 -10.29 16.90
CA GLU A 94 -9.48 -11.31 17.75
C GLU A 94 -8.89 -12.44 16.87
N ARG A 95 -7.74 -12.97 17.28
CA ARG A 95 -7.12 -14.09 16.58
C ARG A 95 -8.01 -15.33 16.64
N PHE A 96 -8.16 -16.02 15.51
CA PHE A 96 -8.97 -17.25 15.35
C PHE A 96 -10.48 -17.04 15.52
N TYR A 97 -10.95 -15.80 15.72
CA TYR A 97 -12.37 -15.53 15.82
C TYR A 97 -13.04 -15.65 14.45
N ARG A 98 -14.20 -16.25 14.44
CA ARG A 98 -15.02 -16.51 13.25
C ARG A 98 -16.49 -16.33 13.61
N VAL A 99 -17.22 -15.53 12.83
CA VAL A 99 -18.67 -15.32 13.03
C VAL A 99 -19.43 -16.63 12.77
N ASP A 100 -19.08 -17.34 11.69
CA ASP A 100 -19.62 -18.65 11.31
C ASP A 100 -18.49 -19.64 11.04
N PRO A 101 -18.19 -20.54 11.99
CA PRO A 101 -17.14 -21.53 11.82
C PRO A 101 -17.42 -22.56 10.71
N ALA A 102 -18.69 -22.83 10.36
CA ALA A 102 -19.05 -23.81 9.35
C ALA A 102 -18.76 -23.25 7.95
N ARG A 103 -19.30 -22.09 7.63
CA ARG A 103 -19.09 -21.40 6.35
C ARG A 103 -17.62 -21.05 6.10
N SER A 104 -16.93 -20.65 7.16
CA SER A 104 -15.50 -20.29 7.04
C SER A 104 -14.61 -21.51 6.74
N ARG A 105 -15.04 -22.75 6.94
CA ARG A 105 -14.31 -23.95 6.52
C ARG A 105 -14.37 -24.13 5.00
N GLU A 106 -15.47 -23.78 4.40
CA GLU A 106 -15.65 -23.83 2.93
C GLU A 106 -14.77 -22.81 2.22
N THR A 107 -14.57 -21.62 2.80
CA THR A 107 -13.72 -20.56 2.26
C THR A 107 -12.25 -20.67 2.67
N GLY A 108 -11.85 -21.69 3.45
CA GLY A 108 -10.47 -21.90 3.89
C GLY A 108 -9.95 -20.87 4.89
N GLY A 109 -10.81 -20.06 5.48
CA GLY A 109 -10.43 -18.96 6.38
C GLY A 109 -9.81 -19.45 7.68
N THR A 110 -8.67 -18.89 8.07
CA THR A 110 -7.94 -19.23 9.31
C THR A 110 -8.42 -18.46 10.54
N GLY A 111 -9.20 -17.38 10.35
CA GLY A 111 -9.54 -16.43 11.42
C GLY A 111 -8.37 -15.54 11.85
N LEU A 112 -7.32 -15.44 11.03
CA LEU A 112 -6.15 -14.63 11.33
C LEU A 112 -6.11 -13.34 10.51
N GLY A 113 -6.75 -13.28 9.35
CA GLY A 113 -6.62 -12.17 8.40
C GLY A 113 -6.91 -10.80 9.01
N LEU A 114 -8.05 -10.62 9.68
CA LEU A 114 -8.41 -9.34 10.31
C LEU A 114 -7.52 -9.00 11.51
N ALA A 115 -7.08 -9.98 12.29
CA ALA A 115 -6.14 -9.76 13.39
C ALA A 115 -4.76 -9.31 12.87
N ILE A 116 -4.27 -9.91 11.77
CA ILE A 116 -3.04 -9.49 11.08
C ILE A 116 -3.23 -8.08 10.51
N THR A 117 -4.35 -7.82 9.83
CA THR A 117 -4.64 -6.48 9.27
C THR A 117 -4.59 -5.40 10.35
N LYS A 118 -5.23 -5.64 11.49
CA LYS A 118 -5.21 -4.69 12.61
C LYS A 118 -3.78 -4.42 13.10
N HIS A 119 -2.99 -5.47 13.32
CA HIS A 119 -1.60 -5.36 13.73
C HIS A 119 -0.74 -4.58 12.71
N CYS A 120 -0.83 -4.93 11.44
CA CYS A 120 -0.13 -4.23 10.36
C CYS A 120 -0.45 -2.73 10.32
N VAL A 121 -1.72 -2.37 10.49
CA VAL A 121 -2.15 -0.96 10.46
C VAL A 121 -1.67 -0.22 11.71
N GLU A 122 -1.76 -0.83 12.90
CA GLU A 122 -1.30 -0.24 14.16
C GLU A 122 0.22 -0.05 14.17
N ASP A 123 0.99 -0.98 13.65
CA ASP A 123 2.45 -0.87 13.52
C ASP A 123 2.88 0.29 12.61
N CYS A 124 2.05 0.65 11.64
CA CYS A 124 2.25 1.82 10.78
C CYS A 124 1.66 3.12 11.37
N GLY A 125 1.27 3.14 12.64
CA GLY A 125 0.68 4.30 13.29
C GLY A 125 -0.74 4.65 12.84
N GLY A 126 -1.40 3.73 12.16
CA GLY A 126 -2.77 3.86 11.68
C GLY A 126 -3.82 3.29 12.63
N THR A 127 -5.06 3.36 12.23
CA THR A 127 -6.20 2.74 12.90
C THR A 127 -7.10 2.03 11.90
N ILE A 128 -7.76 0.96 12.33
CA ILE A 128 -8.78 0.28 11.53
C ILE A 128 -10.13 0.31 12.24
N SER A 129 -11.18 0.57 11.48
CA SER A 129 -12.56 0.54 11.96
C SER A 129 -13.43 -0.25 10.99
N VAL A 130 -14.61 -0.65 11.45
CA VAL A 130 -15.60 -1.36 10.65
C VAL A 130 -16.99 -0.79 10.91
N TRP A 131 -17.73 -0.59 9.83
CA TRP A 131 -19.17 -0.48 9.84
C TRP A 131 -19.74 -1.69 9.11
N SER A 132 -20.75 -2.33 9.68
CA SER A 132 -21.41 -3.46 9.00
C SER A 132 -22.81 -3.66 9.54
N ARG A 133 -23.67 -4.20 8.66
CA ARG A 133 -25.03 -4.60 8.98
C ARG A 133 -25.36 -5.90 8.25
N GLU A 134 -25.96 -6.85 8.99
CA GLU A 134 -26.38 -8.13 8.40
C GLU A 134 -27.32 -7.91 7.21
N GLY A 135 -27.00 -8.55 6.09
CA GLY A 135 -27.72 -8.47 4.84
C GLY A 135 -27.41 -7.23 3.98
N GLU A 136 -26.62 -6.26 4.48
CA GLU A 136 -26.29 -5.04 3.75
C GLU A 136 -24.80 -4.97 3.33
N GLY A 137 -23.93 -5.78 3.97
CA GLY A 137 -22.50 -5.79 3.71
C GLY A 137 -21.69 -5.09 4.78
N SER A 138 -20.41 -4.79 4.44
CA SER A 138 -19.48 -4.19 5.38
C SER A 138 -18.65 -3.08 4.72
N THR A 139 -18.17 -2.16 5.55
CA THR A 139 -17.17 -1.14 5.19
C THR A 139 -16.04 -1.18 6.21
N PHE A 140 -14.88 -1.62 5.78
CA PHE A 140 -13.64 -1.53 6.57
C PHE A 140 -12.91 -0.25 6.17
N THR A 141 -12.46 0.51 7.18
CA THR A 141 -11.73 1.75 6.96
C THR A 141 -10.39 1.69 7.69
N ILE A 142 -9.31 1.77 6.93
CA ILE A 142 -7.96 2.02 7.45
C ILE A 142 -7.72 3.52 7.39
N THR A 143 -7.26 4.13 8.50
CA THR A 143 -6.92 5.54 8.56
C THR A 143 -5.47 5.68 8.99
N MET A 144 -4.67 6.42 8.22
CA MET A 144 -3.23 6.60 8.46
C MET A 144 -2.86 8.10 8.45
N PRO A 145 -1.86 8.53 9.22
CA PRO A 145 -1.32 9.87 9.08
C PRO A 145 -0.85 10.12 7.65
N GLN A 146 -1.25 11.25 7.06
CA GLN A 146 -0.70 11.67 5.78
C GLN A 146 0.75 12.12 5.97
N ALA A 147 1.66 11.68 5.07
CA ALA A 147 3.01 12.21 5.04
C ALA A 147 2.98 13.68 4.62
N SER A 148 3.53 14.56 5.43
CA SER A 148 3.64 15.98 5.12
C SER A 148 4.80 16.19 4.13
N GLY A 149 4.48 16.48 2.88
CA GLY A 149 5.43 16.97 1.88
C GLY A 149 6.43 15.93 1.37
N ALA A 150 6.57 15.88 0.06
CA ALA A 150 7.49 15.02 -0.67
C ALA A 150 8.89 14.97 -0.05
N ALA A 151 9.21 13.89 0.63
CA ALA A 151 10.57 13.40 0.60
C ALA A 151 10.69 12.66 -0.75
N GLU A 152 11.28 13.32 -1.73
CA GLU A 152 11.78 12.60 -2.90
C GLU A 152 12.60 11.41 -2.38
N PRO A 153 12.43 10.19 -2.93
CA PRO A 153 13.29 9.09 -2.59
C PRO A 153 14.71 9.53 -2.89
N ASP A 154 15.55 9.50 -1.85
CA ASP A 154 16.98 9.78 -1.92
C ASP A 154 17.58 8.80 -2.96
N HIS A 155 17.69 9.29 -4.18
CA HIS A 155 18.40 8.57 -5.24
C HIS A 155 19.87 8.70 -4.84
N PRO A 156 20.58 7.59 -4.57
CA PRO A 156 22.00 7.69 -4.33
C PRO A 156 22.63 8.32 -5.57
N ALA A 157 23.10 9.56 -5.39
CA ALA A 157 23.84 10.26 -6.42
C ALA A 157 25.03 9.38 -6.81
N ASP A 158 25.02 8.89 -8.05
CA ASP A 158 26.16 8.35 -8.74
C ASP A 158 27.30 9.39 -8.63
N SER A 159 28.20 9.16 -7.72
CA SER A 159 29.46 9.89 -7.66
C SER A 159 30.32 9.45 -8.84
N ALA A 160 29.99 9.98 -10.01
CA ALA A 160 30.87 9.94 -11.17
C ALA A 160 32.14 10.68 -10.83
N ASN A 161 33.19 9.92 -10.70
CA ASN A 161 34.57 10.25 -10.55
C ASN A 161 35.04 11.04 -11.80
N ASP A 162 35.01 12.36 -11.73
CA ASP A 162 35.67 13.19 -12.75
C ASP A 162 37.07 13.60 -12.26
N ASN A 163 38.03 12.76 -12.66
CA ASN A 163 39.44 12.97 -12.44
C ASN A 163 40.07 13.55 -13.71
N THR A 164 39.69 14.77 -14.07
CA THR A 164 40.36 15.48 -15.16
C THR A 164 41.45 16.38 -14.58
N ARG A 165 42.67 15.88 -14.62
CA ARG A 165 43.90 16.63 -14.38
C ARG A 165 44.11 17.67 -15.48
N GLU A 166 43.87 18.92 -15.20
CA GLU A 166 44.46 20.02 -15.93
C GLU A 166 45.93 20.24 -15.46
N LYS A 167 46.86 19.89 -16.35
CA LYS A 167 48.23 20.40 -16.32
C LYS A 167 48.25 21.77 -16.97
N LYS A 168 48.43 22.81 -16.18
CA LYS A 168 48.79 24.13 -16.69
C LYS A 168 50.30 24.32 -16.65
N GLN A 169 50.82 24.72 -17.81
CA GLN A 169 52.17 25.15 -18.12
C GLN A 169 52.64 26.29 -17.23
N SER A 170 53.89 26.28 -16.89
CA SER A 170 54.73 27.49 -16.97
C SER A 170 56.19 27.10 -17.21
N GLY A 171 56.72 27.68 -18.25
CA GLY A 171 58.02 27.48 -18.77
C GLY A 171 59.09 28.21 -17.98
N HIS A 172 60.25 27.88 -18.22
CA HIS A 172 61.33 28.82 -18.55
C HIS A 172 62.60 28.08 -18.99
N SER A 173 63.12 28.58 -20.07
CA SER A 173 64.45 28.55 -20.67
C SER A 173 65.64 28.11 -19.78
N THR A 174 66.58 27.42 -20.32
CA THR A 174 67.89 27.91 -20.80
C THR A 174 68.87 26.75 -20.97
N THR A 175 69.31 26.56 -22.16
CA THR A 175 70.71 26.63 -22.70
C THR A 175 71.76 25.66 -22.15
N THR A 176 72.47 25.14 -23.12
CA THR A 176 73.89 24.82 -23.30
C THR A 176 74.32 23.36 -23.10
N GLU A 177 74.65 22.84 -24.23
CA GLU A 177 76.00 22.39 -24.67
C GLU A 177 76.55 21.08 -24.09
N ASN A 178 76.89 20.34 -25.02
CA ASN A 178 78.18 19.64 -25.34
C ASN A 178 78.32 18.18 -24.97
N GLU A 179 78.63 17.54 -26.05
CA GLU A 179 79.81 16.66 -26.32
C GLU A 179 79.73 15.22 -25.79
N GLU A 180 79.76 14.42 -26.77
CA GLU A 180 80.79 13.44 -27.21
C GLU A 180 80.86 12.08 -26.46
N ASN A 181 80.87 11.14 -27.35
CA ASN A 181 81.71 9.96 -27.36
C ASN A 181 81.31 8.64 -26.70
N HIS A 182 81.13 7.78 -27.44
CA HIS A 182 81.57 6.44 -27.77
C HIS A 182 80.45 5.50 -28.03
#